data_d9216a86c5c2706c2d7e23627cf12ff0
#
_entry.id   d9216a86c5c2706c2d7e23627cf12ff0
#
_cell.length_a   1.000
_cell.length_b   1.000
_cell.length_c   1.000
_cell.angle_alpha   90.00
_cell.angle_beta   90.00
_cell.angle_gamma   90.00
#
_symmetry.space_group_name_H-M   'P 1'
#
loop_
_entity.id
_entity.type
_entity.pdbx_description
1 polymer ?
#
loop_
_entity_poly.entity_id
_entity_poly.type
_entity_poly.pdbx_seq_one_letter_code
_entity_poly.pdbx_strand_id
1 'polypeptide(L)'
;LYVLQLAEPYGGLSDVKLQQLCFLCELQTFAKGLKAFHFEFFRFAYGAFSKDLDNDLTALRRRGRVENFTVSDQVKEEAIPLLVTAIKGVEANEKVKDIVDAVVAAYGPQDSGTITNSVELVQLSTPQDPDLKIPIRDIVFHTTLLVPHRIEVQAEFVLPPAIVTKLNAVMGYDSRPAIDVQSW
;
A
#
# COMPACT_ATOMS: atom_id res chain seq x y z
N LEU A 1 3.65 -0.71 6.39
CA LEU A 1 4.37 -0.15 7.55
C LEU A 1 4.60 1.33 7.41
N TYR A 2 5.23 1.77 6.32
CA TYR A 2 5.61 3.17 6.14
C TYR A 2 4.39 4.12 6.13
N VAL A 3 3.30 3.73 5.47
CA VAL A 3 2.03 4.50 5.49
C VAL A 3 1.47 4.61 6.91
N LEU A 4 1.48 3.53 7.67
CA LEU A 4 1.04 3.55 9.08
C LEU A 4 1.89 4.51 9.92
N GLN A 5 3.21 4.44 9.79
CA GLN A 5 4.16 5.32 10.46
C GLN A 5 3.88 6.80 10.16
N LEU A 6 3.65 7.14 8.90
CA LEU A 6 3.38 8.51 8.48
C LEU A 6 2.00 9.01 8.91
N ALA A 7 0.99 8.13 8.91
CA ALA A 7 -0.38 8.51 9.21
C ALA A 7 -0.69 8.56 10.71
N GLU A 8 0.10 7.88 11.55
CA GLU A 8 -0.09 7.81 13.00
C GLU A 8 -0.27 9.19 13.67
N PRO A 9 0.54 10.23 13.36
CA PRO A 9 0.41 11.54 14.00
C PRO A 9 -0.93 12.25 13.72
N TYR A 10 -1.60 11.93 12.63
CA TYR A 10 -2.89 12.53 12.29
C TYR A 10 -4.05 11.90 13.06
N GLY A 11 -3.86 10.71 13.64
CA GLY A 11 -4.91 9.97 14.34
C GLY A 11 -6.05 9.50 13.44
N GLY A 12 -7.10 8.97 14.06
CA GLY A 12 -8.33 8.59 13.38
C GLY A 12 -8.17 7.50 12.30
N LEU A 13 -7.08 6.71 12.34
CA LEU A 13 -6.92 5.58 11.44
C LEU A 13 -7.99 4.52 11.69
N SER A 14 -8.50 3.99 10.59
CA SER A 14 -9.44 2.89 10.54
C SER A 14 -9.05 1.97 9.37
N ASP A 15 -9.63 0.78 9.31
CA ASP A 15 -9.40 -0.12 8.17
C ASP A 15 -9.81 0.57 6.86
N VAL A 16 -10.95 1.28 6.86
CA VAL A 16 -11.43 2.04 5.68
C VAL A 16 -10.41 3.12 5.29
N LYS A 17 -9.98 3.95 6.23
CA LYS A 17 -9.04 5.05 5.95
C LYS A 17 -7.69 4.53 5.43
N LEU A 18 -7.17 3.46 6.01
CA LEU A 18 -5.92 2.84 5.57
C LEU A 18 -6.03 2.31 4.14
N GLN A 19 -7.15 1.64 3.81
CA GLN A 19 -7.42 1.16 2.46
C GLN A 19 -7.41 2.31 1.44
N GLN A 20 -8.06 3.42 1.74
CA GLN A 20 -8.12 4.58 0.85
C GLN A 20 -6.74 5.24 0.69
N LEU A 21 -5.98 5.41 1.78
CA LEU A 21 -4.61 5.94 1.71
C LEU A 21 -3.70 5.09 0.82
N CYS A 22 -3.72 3.78 0.99
CA CYS A 22 -2.91 2.87 0.18
C CYS A 22 -3.36 2.85 -1.29
N PHE A 23 -4.67 2.92 -1.55
CA PHE A 23 -5.20 3.03 -2.91
C PHE A 23 -4.71 4.30 -3.60
N LEU A 24 -4.79 5.45 -2.93
CA LEU A 24 -4.34 6.73 -3.47
C LEU A 24 -2.82 6.73 -3.73
N CYS A 25 -2.04 6.13 -2.84
CA CYS A 25 -0.60 5.96 -3.07
C CYS A 25 -0.33 5.13 -4.33
N GLU A 26 -0.99 3.98 -4.47
CA GLU A 26 -0.83 3.08 -5.61
C GLU A 26 -1.23 3.78 -6.92
N LEU A 27 -2.38 4.47 -6.91
CA LEU A 27 -2.87 5.20 -8.07
C LEU A 27 -1.90 6.31 -8.51
N GLN A 28 -1.37 7.08 -7.56
CA GLN A 28 -0.41 8.16 -7.85
C GLN A 28 0.94 7.61 -8.35
N THR A 29 1.41 6.49 -7.83
CA THR A 29 2.63 5.86 -8.33
C THR A 29 2.44 5.37 -9.76
N PHE A 30 1.33 4.73 -10.10
CA PHE A 30 1.03 4.32 -11.49
C PHE A 30 0.92 5.51 -12.44
N ALA A 31 0.31 6.62 -12.00
CA ALA A 31 0.24 7.84 -12.81
C ALA A 31 1.64 8.42 -13.15
N LYS A 32 2.66 8.07 -12.37
CA LYS A 32 4.07 8.44 -12.59
C LYS A 32 4.91 7.32 -13.24
N GLY A 33 4.27 6.25 -13.71
CA GLY A 33 4.96 5.12 -14.31
C GLY A 33 5.77 4.26 -13.32
N LEU A 34 5.34 4.21 -12.07
CA LEU A 34 6.00 3.49 -10.98
C LEU A 34 5.05 2.46 -10.35
N LYS A 35 5.62 1.41 -9.74
CA LYS A 35 4.90 0.48 -8.86
C LYS A 35 5.45 0.57 -7.44
N ALA A 36 4.56 0.54 -6.45
CA ALA A 36 4.93 0.61 -5.03
C ALA A 36 4.55 -0.67 -4.27
N PHE A 37 3.28 -0.89 -3.99
CA PHE A 37 2.83 -1.92 -3.05
C PHE A 37 2.40 -3.23 -3.72
N HIS A 38 2.09 -3.22 -5.00
CA HIS A 38 1.57 -4.35 -5.77
C HIS A 38 0.20 -4.89 -5.29
N PHE A 39 -0.58 -4.08 -4.57
CA PHE A 39 -1.92 -4.46 -4.12
C PHE A 39 -2.93 -4.39 -5.25
N GLU A 40 -3.73 -5.43 -5.40
CA GLU A 40 -4.91 -5.39 -6.25
C GLU A 40 -6.07 -4.73 -5.49
N PHE A 41 -6.72 -3.76 -6.12
CA PHE A 41 -7.87 -3.07 -5.54
C PHE A 41 -9.12 -3.27 -6.36
N PHE A 42 -10.25 -3.40 -5.69
CA PHE A 42 -11.58 -3.46 -6.31
C PHE A 42 -12.55 -2.51 -5.62
N ARG A 43 -13.66 -2.22 -6.32
CA ARG A 43 -14.73 -1.37 -5.81
C ARG A 43 -15.46 -2.07 -4.67
N PHE A 44 -15.55 -1.40 -3.54
CA PHE A 44 -16.26 -1.87 -2.37
C PHE A 44 -17.23 -0.80 -1.86
N ALA A 45 -18.06 -1.13 -0.83
CA ALA A 45 -19.06 -0.21 -0.29
C ALA A 45 -18.48 1.13 0.18
N TYR A 46 -17.22 1.15 0.58
CA TYR A 46 -16.51 2.33 1.07
C TYR A 46 -15.28 2.64 0.19
N GLY A 47 -15.48 2.91 -1.09
CA GLY A 47 -14.41 3.26 -2.00
C GLY A 47 -13.66 2.06 -2.56
N ALA A 48 -12.35 2.02 -2.38
CA ALA A 48 -11.46 0.94 -2.84
C ALA A 48 -11.09 -0.01 -1.69
N PHE A 49 -10.93 -1.29 -1.99
CA PHE A 49 -10.53 -2.31 -1.03
C PHE A 49 -9.53 -3.28 -1.66
N SER A 50 -8.50 -3.64 -0.91
CA SER A 50 -7.55 -4.71 -1.23
C SER A 50 -7.57 -5.78 -0.16
N LYS A 51 -7.81 -7.01 -0.58
CA LYS A 51 -7.76 -8.18 0.32
C LYS A 51 -6.34 -8.47 0.76
N ASP A 52 -5.34 -8.23 -0.10
CA ASP A 52 -3.94 -8.45 0.23
C ASP A 52 -3.48 -7.50 1.33
N LEU A 53 -3.85 -6.22 1.24
CA LEU A 53 -3.58 -5.24 2.30
C LEU A 53 -4.25 -5.63 3.62
N ASP A 54 -5.50 -6.09 3.59
CA ASP A 54 -6.22 -6.54 4.78
C ASP A 54 -5.56 -7.77 5.42
N ASN A 55 -5.13 -8.74 4.60
CA ASN A 55 -4.39 -9.91 5.05
C ASN A 55 -3.04 -9.53 5.68
N ASP A 56 -2.30 -8.61 5.04
CA ASP A 56 -1.01 -8.13 5.55
C ASP A 56 -1.18 -7.44 6.92
N LEU A 57 -2.15 -6.55 7.04
CA LEU A 57 -2.45 -5.88 8.32
C LEU A 57 -2.82 -6.88 9.41
N THR A 58 -3.64 -7.87 9.08
CA THR A 58 -4.02 -8.95 10.00
C THR A 58 -2.80 -9.76 10.44
N ALA A 59 -1.90 -10.07 9.52
CA ALA A 59 -0.66 -10.80 9.82
C ALA A 59 0.27 -9.98 10.73
N LEU A 60 0.40 -8.67 10.50
CA LEU A 60 1.18 -7.77 11.33
C LEU A 60 0.64 -7.68 12.77
N ARG A 61 -0.68 -7.60 12.91
CA ARG A 61 -1.36 -7.59 14.22
C ARG A 61 -1.14 -8.92 14.97
N ARG A 62 -1.30 -10.06 14.31
CA ARG A 62 -1.06 -11.39 14.91
C ARG A 62 0.37 -11.56 15.41
N ARG A 63 1.34 -10.92 14.79
CA ARG A 63 2.75 -10.96 15.18
C ARG A 63 3.14 -9.88 16.19
N GLY A 64 2.18 -9.07 16.65
CA GLY A 64 2.45 -7.97 17.58
C GLY A 64 3.32 -6.87 16.99
N ARG A 65 3.38 -6.74 15.66
CA ARG A 65 4.13 -5.68 14.96
C ARG A 65 3.32 -4.40 14.79
N VAL A 66 2.02 -4.54 14.84
CA VAL A 66 1.05 -3.44 14.83
C VAL A 66 -0.01 -3.72 15.89
N GLU A 67 -0.30 -2.76 16.75
CA GLU A 67 -1.42 -2.77 17.68
C GLU A 67 -2.46 -1.76 17.21
N ASN A 68 -3.65 -2.22 16.87
CA ASN A 68 -4.65 -1.43 16.13
C ASN A 68 -4.05 -0.89 14.83
N PHE A 69 -3.60 0.37 14.82
CA PHE A 69 -2.94 1.05 13.69
C PHE A 69 -1.59 1.66 14.09
N THR A 70 -1.14 1.41 15.31
CA THR A 70 0.15 1.88 15.81
C THR A 70 1.22 0.84 15.56
N VAL A 71 2.29 1.26 14.94
CA VAL A 71 3.47 0.43 14.69
C VAL A 71 4.21 0.22 16.01
N SER A 72 4.62 -1.02 16.31
CA SER A 72 5.35 -1.34 17.56
C SER A 72 6.72 -0.64 17.60
N ASP A 73 7.21 -0.39 18.82
CA ASP A 73 8.51 0.25 19.04
C ASP A 73 9.65 -0.54 18.36
N GLN A 74 9.62 -1.86 18.45
CA GLN A 74 10.60 -2.71 17.75
C GLN A 74 10.63 -2.45 16.25
N VAL A 75 9.47 -2.33 15.61
CA VAL A 75 9.39 -2.03 14.17
C VAL A 75 9.90 -0.62 13.87
N LYS A 76 9.58 0.36 14.71
CA LYS A 76 10.06 1.74 14.58
C LYS A 76 11.58 1.82 14.67
N GLU A 77 12.18 1.06 15.57
CA GLU A 77 13.62 1.09 15.84
C GLU A 77 14.44 0.23 14.87
N GLU A 78 13.90 -0.91 14.42
CA GLU A 78 14.65 -1.89 13.64
C GLU A 78 14.21 -1.97 12.16
N ALA A 79 12.92 -1.92 11.85
CA ALA A 79 12.42 -2.10 10.49
C ALA A 79 12.37 -0.79 9.68
N ILE A 80 11.90 0.29 10.27
CA ILE A 80 11.80 1.58 9.57
C ILE A 80 13.18 2.11 9.11
N PRO A 81 14.26 2.04 9.93
CA PRO A 81 15.60 2.42 9.46
C PRO A 81 16.11 1.57 8.28
N LEU A 82 15.75 0.28 8.22
CA LEU A 82 16.09 -0.58 7.08
C LEU A 82 15.37 -0.13 5.80
N LEU A 83 14.09 0.23 5.90
CA LEU A 83 13.34 0.79 4.77
C LEU A 83 13.95 2.11 4.30
N VAL A 84 14.29 3.01 5.22
CA VAL A 84 14.94 4.29 4.89
C VAL A 84 16.28 4.05 4.18
N THR A 85 17.06 3.07 4.64
CA THR A 85 18.32 2.68 3.98
C THR A 85 18.09 2.16 2.57
N ALA A 86 17.04 1.34 2.36
CA ALA A 86 16.70 0.80 1.04
C ALA A 86 16.19 1.87 0.07
N ILE A 87 15.61 2.93 0.58
CA ILE A 87 15.10 4.05 -0.24
C ILE A 87 16.25 4.93 -0.72
N LYS A 88 17.19 5.23 0.16
CA LYS A 88 18.26 6.20 -0.07
C LYS A 88 19.17 5.78 -1.22
N GLY A 89 19.35 6.68 -2.19
CA GLY A 89 20.23 6.49 -3.34
C GLY A 89 19.66 5.61 -4.46
N VAL A 90 18.39 5.19 -4.35
CA VAL A 90 17.68 4.45 -5.41
C VAL A 90 16.56 5.35 -5.94
N GLU A 91 16.72 5.87 -7.15
CA GLU A 91 15.83 6.89 -7.72
C GLU A 91 14.35 6.48 -7.70
N ALA A 92 14.04 5.25 -8.10
CA ALA A 92 12.66 4.76 -8.10
C ALA A 92 12.07 4.69 -6.69
N ASN A 93 12.86 4.25 -5.70
CA ASN A 93 12.44 4.16 -4.32
C ASN A 93 12.22 5.55 -3.69
N GLU A 94 13.10 6.51 -4.00
CA GLU A 94 12.97 7.89 -3.54
C GLU A 94 11.70 8.53 -4.13
N LYS A 95 11.44 8.35 -5.42
CA LYS A 95 10.20 8.84 -6.06
C LYS A 95 8.93 8.23 -5.45
N VAL A 96 8.93 6.93 -5.21
CA VAL A 96 7.80 6.27 -4.54
C VAL A 96 7.61 6.84 -3.13
N LYS A 97 8.69 7.00 -2.37
CA LYS A 97 8.62 7.61 -1.04
C LYS A 97 8.01 9.00 -1.08
N ASP A 98 8.48 9.87 -2.00
CA ASP A 98 7.98 11.24 -2.12
C ASP A 98 6.47 11.28 -2.44
N ILE A 99 6.00 10.37 -3.29
CA ILE A 99 4.57 10.23 -3.60
C ILE A 99 3.79 9.79 -2.36
N VAL A 100 4.27 8.79 -1.64
CA VAL A 100 3.62 8.29 -0.40
C VAL A 100 3.57 9.40 0.65
N ASP A 101 4.67 10.12 0.86
CA ASP A 101 4.73 11.26 1.79
C ASP A 101 3.70 12.33 1.40
N ALA A 102 3.61 12.69 0.13
CA ALA A 102 2.67 13.70 -0.37
C ALA A 102 1.21 13.26 -0.20
N VAL A 103 0.89 12.03 -0.51
CA VAL A 103 -0.47 11.47 -0.35
C VAL A 103 -0.87 11.45 1.12
N VAL A 104 -0.02 10.96 2.00
CA VAL A 104 -0.33 10.90 3.43
C VAL A 104 -0.44 12.31 4.03
N ALA A 105 0.40 13.26 3.63
CA ALA A 105 0.30 14.66 4.05
C ALA A 105 -1.02 15.31 3.62
N ALA A 106 -1.47 15.03 2.39
CA ALA A 106 -2.70 15.61 1.84
C ALA A 106 -3.98 14.99 2.43
N TYR A 107 -4.00 13.67 2.61
CA TYR A 107 -5.21 12.93 2.98
C TYR A 107 -5.18 12.41 4.43
N GLY A 108 -4.03 12.34 5.07
CA GLY A 108 -3.88 11.91 6.46
C GLY A 108 -4.74 12.69 7.47
N PRO A 109 -4.89 14.01 7.34
CA PRO A 109 -5.77 14.81 8.20
C PRO A 109 -7.28 14.53 8.02
N GLN A 110 -7.69 13.94 6.89
CA GLN A 110 -9.09 13.67 6.59
C GLN A 110 -9.62 12.48 7.40
N ASP A 111 -10.89 12.57 7.83
CA ASP A 111 -11.58 11.44 8.42
C ASP A 111 -11.94 10.36 7.37
N SER A 112 -12.38 9.18 7.84
CA SER A 112 -12.71 8.06 6.96
C SER A 112 -13.81 8.37 5.94
N GLY A 113 -14.79 9.16 6.30
CA GLY A 113 -15.87 9.57 5.39
C GLY A 113 -15.39 10.52 4.31
N THR A 114 -14.60 11.52 4.69
CA THR A 114 -14.06 12.52 3.77
C THR A 114 -13.08 11.90 2.77
N ILE A 115 -12.17 11.06 3.21
CA ILE A 115 -11.22 10.38 2.32
C ILE A 115 -11.93 9.40 1.39
N THR A 116 -12.96 8.68 1.88
CA THR A 116 -13.78 7.79 1.04
C THR A 116 -14.48 8.58 -0.06
N ASN A 117 -15.07 9.71 0.25
CA ASN A 117 -15.69 10.59 -0.76
C ASN A 117 -14.67 11.07 -1.79
N SER A 118 -13.46 11.41 -1.36
CA SER A 118 -12.38 11.81 -2.28
C SER A 118 -12.02 10.69 -3.25
N VAL A 119 -11.91 9.46 -2.76
CA VAL A 119 -11.65 8.27 -3.59
C VAL A 119 -12.81 7.99 -4.54
N GLU A 120 -14.04 8.09 -4.08
CA GLU A 120 -15.23 7.84 -4.90
C GLU A 120 -15.40 8.84 -6.05
N LEU A 121 -14.83 10.03 -5.94
CA LEU A 121 -14.79 11.03 -7.00
C LEU A 121 -13.65 10.84 -7.99
N VAL A 122 -12.69 9.98 -7.71
CA VAL A 122 -11.60 9.64 -8.66
C VAL A 122 -12.20 9.06 -9.93
N GLN A 123 -11.77 9.60 -11.07
CA GLN A 123 -12.22 9.11 -12.37
C GLN A 123 -11.20 8.12 -12.94
N LEU A 124 -11.68 6.96 -13.33
CA LEU A 124 -10.89 5.92 -13.97
C LEU A 124 -11.33 5.73 -15.42
N SER A 125 -10.39 5.35 -16.27
CA SER A 125 -10.63 4.94 -17.66
C SER A 125 -10.08 3.53 -17.88
N THR A 126 -10.53 2.88 -18.95
CA THR A 126 -9.96 1.60 -19.36
C THR A 126 -8.96 1.80 -20.50
N PRO A 127 -7.99 0.89 -20.70
CA PRO A 127 -7.09 0.94 -21.84
C PRO A 127 -7.83 0.91 -23.20
N GLN A 128 -9.01 0.29 -23.24
CA GLN A 128 -9.84 0.17 -24.44
C GLN A 128 -10.56 1.48 -24.78
N ASP A 129 -10.87 2.27 -23.78
CA ASP A 129 -11.53 3.58 -23.92
C ASP A 129 -10.94 4.59 -22.94
N PRO A 130 -9.78 5.18 -23.27
CA PRO A 130 -9.10 6.12 -22.38
C PRO A 130 -9.81 7.46 -22.23
N ASP A 131 -10.72 7.80 -23.15
CA ASP A 131 -11.48 9.05 -23.11
C ASP A 131 -12.73 8.94 -22.21
N LEU A 132 -13.26 7.72 -22.04
CA LEU A 132 -14.37 7.48 -21.13
C LEU A 132 -13.87 7.44 -19.69
N LYS A 133 -14.20 8.48 -18.92
CA LYS A 133 -13.85 8.60 -17.51
C LYS A 133 -15.06 8.36 -16.63
N ILE A 134 -14.99 7.37 -15.77
CA ILE A 134 -16.06 6.97 -14.86
C ILE A 134 -15.60 7.18 -13.42
N PRO A 135 -16.31 7.97 -12.60
CA PRO A 135 -15.97 8.09 -11.19
C PRO A 135 -16.19 6.76 -10.46
N ILE A 136 -15.34 6.47 -9.50
CA ILE A 136 -15.38 5.19 -8.76
C ILE A 136 -16.76 4.93 -8.16
N ARG A 137 -17.44 5.96 -7.65
CA ARG A 137 -18.80 5.84 -7.09
C ARG A 137 -19.82 5.24 -8.06
N ASP A 138 -19.62 5.41 -9.37
CA ASP A 138 -20.54 4.92 -10.41
C ASP A 138 -20.13 3.54 -10.93
N ILE A 139 -19.01 3.00 -10.47
CA ILE A 139 -18.52 1.66 -10.82
C ILE A 139 -19.27 0.64 -9.95
N VAL A 140 -19.69 -0.46 -10.57
CA VAL A 140 -20.38 -1.57 -9.88
C VAL A 140 -19.48 -2.19 -8.82
N PHE A 141 -20.05 -2.55 -7.67
CA PHE A 141 -19.34 -3.22 -6.59
C PHE A 141 -18.64 -4.50 -7.08
N HIS A 142 -17.49 -4.80 -6.50
CA HIS A 142 -16.61 -5.92 -6.86
C HIS A 142 -15.91 -5.79 -8.22
N THR A 143 -16.10 -4.69 -8.95
CA THR A 143 -15.29 -4.42 -10.14
C THR A 143 -13.85 -4.13 -9.72
N THR A 144 -12.90 -4.72 -10.43
CA THR A 144 -11.47 -4.47 -10.21
C THR A 144 -11.11 -3.06 -10.68
N LEU A 145 -10.44 -2.29 -9.83
CA LEU A 145 -10.02 -0.91 -10.08
C LEU A 145 -8.56 -0.81 -10.49
N LEU A 146 -7.69 -1.56 -9.81
CA LEU A 146 -6.25 -1.62 -10.08
C LEU A 146 -5.76 -3.06 -10.03
N VAL A 147 -5.03 -3.45 -11.08
CA VAL A 147 -4.39 -4.77 -11.19
C VAL A 147 -2.91 -4.54 -11.51
N PRO A 148 -2.03 -4.46 -10.50
CA PRO A 148 -0.62 -4.08 -10.68
C PRO A 148 0.13 -4.91 -11.71
N HIS A 149 -0.09 -6.23 -11.74
CA HIS A 149 0.58 -7.13 -12.69
C HIS A 149 0.16 -6.95 -14.16
N ARG A 150 -0.93 -6.22 -14.43
CA ARG A 150 -1.41 -5.88 -15.77
C ARG A 150 -0.98 -4.49 -16.24
N ILE A 151 -0.32 -3.73 -15.38
CA ILE A 151 0.12 -2.37 -15.68
C ILE A 151 1.60 -2.38 -15.95
N GLU A 152 2.00 -1.94 -17.14
CA GLU A 152 3.40 -1.74 -17.48
C GLU A 152 3.90 -0.44 -16.89
N VAL A 153 5.07 -0.49 -16.28
CA VAL A 153 5.72 0.66 -15.63
C VAL A 153 7.18 0.78 -16.07
N GLN A 154 7.74 1.97 -15.87
CA GLN A 154 9.16 2.24 -16.17
C GLN A 154 10.09 1.75 -15.08
N ALA A 155 9.65 1.79 -13.83
CA ALA A 155 10.40 1.35 -12.67
C ALA A 155 9.48 0.93 -11.54
N GLU A 156 10.03 0.26 -10.52
CA GLU A 156 9.30 -0.17 -9.34
C GLU A 156 10.15 -0.02 -8.08
N PHE A 157 9.47 0.06 -6.92
CA PHE A 157 10.13 0.01 -5.63
C PHE A 157 10.76 -1.37 -5.43
N VAL A 158 12.06 -1.40 -5.16
CA VAL A 158 12.83 -2.63 -5.00
C VAL A 158 13.56 -2.62 -3.66
N LEU A 159 13.41 -3.70 -2.91
CA LEU A 159 14.19 -3.94 -1.70
C LEU A 159 15.39 -4.84 -2.03
N PRO A 160 16.63 -4.44 -1.68
CA PRO A 160 17.78 -5.31 -1.80
C PRO A 160 17.59 -6.62 -1.01
N PRO A 161 18.02 -7.79 -1.52
CA PRO A 161 17.83 -9.08 -0.83
C PRO A 161 18.33 -9.10 0.61
N ALA A 162 19.48 -8.45 0.89
CA ALA A 162 20.02 -8.34 2.25
C ALA A 162 19.08 -7.57 3.20
N ILE A 163 18.42 -6.52 2.72
CA ILE A 163 17.41 -5.76 3.47
C ILE A 163 16.17 -6.60 3.69
N VAL A 164 15.68 -7.32 2.67
CA VAL A 164 14.53 -8.22 2.78
C VAL A 164 14.75 -9.26 3.87
N THR A 165 15.91 -9.90 3.92
CA THR A 165 16.26 -10.88 4.94
C THR A 165 16.18 -10.28 6.36
N LYS A 166 16.76 -9.10 6.56
CA LYS A 166 16.72 -8.39 7.85
C LYS A 166 15.31 -7.96 8.23
N LEU A 167 14.55 -7.42 7.28
CA LEU A 167 13.15 -7.04 7.51
C LEU A 167 12.30 -8.25 7.91
N ASN A 168 12.44 -9.37 7.21
CA ASN A 168 11.71 -10.59 7.53
C ASN A 168 12.01 -11.07 8.96
N ALA A 169 13.26 -10.99 9.41
CA ALA A 169 13.63 -11.34 10.78
C ALA A 169 12.93 -10.43 11.81
N VAL A 170 12.97 -9.11 11.60
CA VAL A 170 12.29 -8.13 12.49
C VAL A 170 10.78 -8.35 12.49
N MET A 171 10.20 -8.61 11.31
CA MET A 171 8.76 -8.78 11.14
C MET A 171 8.23 -10.15 11.59
N GLY A 172 9.11 -11.07 11.99
CA GLY A 172 8.73 -12.40 12.44
C GLY A 172 8.27 -13.32 11.29
N TYR A 173 8.70 -13.04 10.07
CA TYR A 173 8.55 -13.97 8.95
C TYR A 173 9.68 -14.98 9.02
N ASP A 174 9.38 -16.21 9.46
CA ASP A 174 10.33 -17.31 9.39
C ASP A 174 10.73 -17.55 7.93
N SER A 175 12.03 -17.59 7.70
CA SER A 175 12.60 -18.14 6.47
C SER A 175 12.48 -19.68 6.51
N ARG A 176 11.27 -20.22 6.61
CA ARG A 176 11.08 -21.64 6.33
C ARG A 176 11.40 -21.82 4.85
N PRO A 177 12.34 -22.72 4.50
CA PRO A 177 12.49 -23.08 3.10
C PRO A 177 11.11 -23.51 2.59
N ALA A 178 10.78 -23.06 1.38
CA ALA A 178 9.56 -23.51 0.74
C ALA A 178 9.50 -25.04 0.87
N ILE A 179 8.43 -25.56 1.49
CA ILE A 179 8.23 -26.99 1.55
C ILE A 179 8.16 -27.44 0.11
N ASP A 180 9.16 -28.19 -0.32
CA ASP A 180 9.20 -28.77 -1.65
C ASP A 180 8.02 -29.76 -1.76
N VAL A 181 6.95 -29.31 -2.39
CA VAL A 181 5.70 -30.08 -2.57
C VAL A 181 5.91 -31.23 -3.57
N GLN A 182 7.13 -31.48 -4.03
CA GLN A 182 7.46 -32.55 -4.98
C GLN A 182 7.77 -33.90 -4.35
N SER A 183 7.57 -34.06 -3.03
CA SER A 183 7.81 -35.35 -2.35
C SER A 183 6.53 -36.00 -1.83
N TRP A 184 5.48 -36.01 -2.64
CA TRP A 184 4.30 -36.87 -2.43
C TRP A 184 4.01 -37.68 -3.68
#